data_014ae7067e44760cbc2bcd80c2fe7e85
#
_entry.id   014ae7067e44760cbc2bcd80c2fe7e85
#
_cell.length_a   1.000
_cell.length_b   1.000
_cell.length_c   1.000
_cell.angle_alpha   90.00
_cell.angle_beta   90.00
_cell.angle_gamma   90.00
#
_symmetry.space_group_name_H-M   'P 1'
#
loop_
_entity.id
_entity.type
_entity.pdbx_description
1 polymer ?
#
loop_
_entity_poly.entity_id
_entity_poly.type
_entity_poly.pdbx_seq_one_letter_code
_entity_poly.pdbx_strand_id
1 'polypeptide(L)'
;MLGILAFVYSLNAPQQASAEMNAFAQCLADQGAVMYGTRTCPVCGQQKEILGNSANIPYVECLTETAKCGELKIEKVPTWIFGDGERQVGFMELEDLAERTGCAMPAAR
;
A
#
# COMPACT_ATOMS: atom_id res chain seq x y z
N MET A 1 -18.25 30.78 16.66
CA MET A 1 -18.92 29.57 17.14
C MET A 1 -18.91 28.46 16.12
N LEU A 2 -19.32 28.75 14.88
CA LEU A 2 -19.34 27.71 13.86
C LEU A 2 -17.94 27.18 13.56
N GLY A 3 -16.93 28.03 13.58
CA GLY A 3 -15.56 27.60 13.33
C GLY A 3 -15.06 26.63 14.39
N ILE A 4 -15.47 26.83 15.63
CA ILE A 4 -15.07 25.94 16.72
C ILE A 4 -15.67 24.56 16.53
N LEU A 5 -16.94 24.49 16.13
CA LEU A 5 -17.59 23.21 15.90
C LEU A 5 -16.93 22.46 14.76
N ALA A 6 -16.59 23.15 13.68
CA ALA A 6 -15.93 22.53 12.56
C ALA A 6 -14.55 21.99 12.95
N PHE A 7 -13.83 22.75 13.79
CA PHE A 7 -12.52 22.33 14.24
C PHE A 7 -12.62 21.06 15.08
N VAL A 8 -13.61 21.02 16.00
CA VAL A 8 -13.80 19.85 16.85
C VAL A 8 -14.16 18.63 16.01
N TYR A 9 -14.99 18.82 14.99
CA TYR A 9 -15.35 17.73 14.10
C TYR A 9 -14.09 17.16 13.41
N SER A 10 -13.21 18.04 12.92
CA SER A 10 -11.99 17.60 12.26
C SER A 10 -11.11 16.75 13.18
N LEU A 11 -11.01 17.14 14.44
CA LEU A 11 -10.21 16.39 15.39
C LEU A 11 -10.78 15.01 15.66
N ASN A 12 -12.08 14.85 15.50
CA ASN A 12 -12.75 13.59 15.77
C ASN A 12 -13.00 12.75 14.54
N ALA A 13 -12.50 13.19 13.38
CA ALA A 13 -12.68 12.45 12.14
C ALA A 13 -11.91 11.13 12.20
N PRO A 14 -12.45 10.07 11.56
CA PRO A 14 -11.72 8.80 11.51
C PRO A 14 -10.35 8.95 10.85
N GLN A 15 -9.41 8.13 11.31
CA GLN A 15 -8.08 8.12 10.70
C GLN A 15 -8.17 7.54 9.29
N GLN A 16 -7.64 8.26 8.34
CA GLN A 16 -7.61 7.85 6.93
C GLN A 16 -6.27 8.20 6.34
N ALA A 17 -5.93 7.53 5.24
CA ALA A 17 -4.70 7.83 4.54
C ALA A 17 -4.74 9.28 4.05
N SER A 18 -3.59 9.95 4.15
CA SER A 18 -3.47 11.32 3.65
C SER A 18 -3.58 11.35 2.12
N ALA A 19 -3.87 12.53 1.57
CA ALA A 19 -3.89 12.69 0.12
C ALA A 19 -2.54 12.32 -0.48
N GLU A 20 -1.46 12.69 0.20
CA GLU A 20 -0.11 12.37 -0.26
C GLU A 20 0.14 10.87 -0.28
N MET A 21 -0.32 10.15 0.74
CA MET A 21 -0.14 8.71 0.77
C MET A 21 -1.01 8.01 -0.26
N ASN A 22 -2.24 8.51 -0.47
CA ASN A 22 -3.10 7.97 -1.52
C ASN A 22 -2.46 8.17 -2.89
N ALA A 23 -1.84 9.32 -3.12
CA ALA A 23 -1.15 9.61 -4.38
C ALA A 23 0.06 8.69 -4.55
N PHE A 24 0.80 8.45 -3.47
CA PHE A 24 1.95 7.54 -3.52
C PHE A 24 1.50 6.11 -3.87
N ALA A 25 0.45 5.63 -3.20
CA ALA A 25 -0.08 4.29 -3.47
C ALA A 25 -0.57 4.20 -4.92
N GLN A 26 -1.25 5.23 -5.40
CA GLN A 26 -1.72 5.25 -6.79
C GLN A 26 -0.55 5.25 -7.76
N CYS A 27 0.51 5.97 -7.44
CA CYS A 27 1.71 5.96 -8.28
C CYS A 27 2.31 4.57 -8.37
N LEU A 28 2.37 3.84 -7.26
CA LEU A 28 2.86 2.46 -7.28
C LEU A 28 2.06 1.62 -8.27
N ALA A 29 0.73 1.75 -8.22
CA ALA A 29 -0.15 1.02 -9.13
C ALA A 29 0.11 1.45 -10.58
N ASP A 30 0.24 2.75 -10.81
CA ASP A 30 0.46 3.28 -12.16
C ASP A 30 1.78 2.80 -12.75
N GLN A 31 2.77 2.55 -11.89
CA GLN A 31 4.06 2.03 -12.31
C GLN A 31 4.10 0.52 -12.41
N GLY A 32 2.94 -0.13 -12.22
CA GLY A 32 2.84 -1.57 -12.40
C GLY A 32 3.25 -2.41 -11.20
N ALA A 33 3.46 -1.80 -10.05
CA ALA A 33 3.78 -2.55 -8.84
C ALA A 33 2.51 -3.19 -8.29
N VAL A 34 2.62 -4.43 -7.83
CA VAL A 34 1.50 -5.13 -7.19
C VAL A 34 2.05 -5.88 -5.97
N MET A 35 1.34 -5.74 -4.87
CA MET A 35 1.66 -6.47 -3.64
C MET A 35 0.75 -7.68 -3.53
N TYR A 36 1.36 -8.86 -3.42
CA TYR A 36 0.64 -10.11 -3.23
C TYR A 36 0.78 -10.52 -1.78
N GLY A 37 -0.35 -10.73 -1.11
CA GLY A 37 -0.33 -11.03 0.30
C GLY A 37 -1.58 -11.76 0.74
N THR A 38 -1.72 -11.91 2.07
CA THR A 38 -2.92 -12.51 2.65
C THR A 38 -3.37 -11.66 3.82
N ARG A 39 -4.67 -11.69 4.09
CA ARG A 39 -5.22 -10.90 5.20
C ARG A 39 -4.82 -11.48 6.56
N THR A 40 -4.27 -12.69 6.58
CA THR A 40 -3.83 -13.32 7.83
C THR A 40 -2.33 -13.12 8.08
N CYS A 41 -1.65 -12.42 7.21
CA CYS A 41 -0.21 -12.23 7.28
C CYS A 41 0.10 -10.93 8.04
N PRO A 42 0.74 -11.02 9.24
CA PRO A 42 1.03 -9.79 10.01
C PRO A 42 1.94 -8.82 9.27
N VAL A 43 2.93 -9.32 8.55
CA VAL A 43 3.86 -8.45 7.81
C VAL A 43 3.14 -7.74 6.67
N CYS A 44 2.19 -8.42 6.04
CA CYS A 44 1.36 -7.78 5.01
C CYS A 44 0.56 -6.63 5.60
N GLY A 45 0.04 -6.81 6.82
CA GLY A 45 -0.66 -5.74 7.52
C GLY A 45 0.25 -4.56 7.81
N GLN A 46 1.47 -4.83 8.25
CA GLN A 46 2.45 -3.77 8.51
C GLN A 46 2.79 -3.01 7.24
N GLN A 47 2.92 -3.73 6.13
CA GLN A 47 3.18 -3.10 4.83
C GLN A 47 2.06 -2.14 4.46
N LYS A 48 0.82 -2.57 4.64
CA LYS A 48 -0.32 -1.70 4.35
C LYS A 48 -0.36 -0.51 5.28
N GLU A 49 0.02 -0.71 6.54
CA GLU A 49 0.00 0.39 7.53
C GLU A 49 0.94 1.52 7.14
N ILE A 50 2.16 1.19 6.72
CA ILE A 50 3.10 2.27 6.33
C ILE A 50 2.64 2.97 5.06
N LEU A 51 1.78 2.32 4.27
CA LEU A 51 1.16 2.92 3.10
C LEU A 51 -0.17 3.60 3.47
N GLY A 52 -0.39 3.83 4.77
CA GLY A 52 -1.55 4.55 5.26
C GLY A 52 -2.85 3.80 5.11
N ASN A 53 -2.79 2.48 4.89
CA ASN A 53 -3.96 1.66 4.61
C ASN A 53 -4.81 2.26 3.49
N SER A 54 -4.14 2.88 2.52
CA SER A 54 -4.81 3.55 1.40
C SER A 54 -5.60 2.54 0.59
N ALA A 55 -6.79 2.94 0.15
CA ALA A 55 -7.58 2.12 -0.76
C ALA A 55 -6.92 2.00 -2.14
N ASN A 56 -5.91 2.84 -2.42
CA ASN A 56 -5.23 2.83 -3.71
C ASN A 56 -4.04 1.88 -3.76
N ILE A 57 -3.72 1.20 -2.65
CA ILE A 57 -2.63 0.22 -2.65
C ILE A 57 -2.92 -0.87 -3.68
N PRO A 58 -1.99 -1.11 -4.64
CA PRO A 58 -2.19 -2.18 -5.61
C PRO A 58 -1.96 -3.54 -4.94
N TYR A 59 -3.04 -4.18 -4.53
CA TYR A 59 -2.98 -5.36 -3.68
C TYR A 59 -3.81 -6.51 -4.25
N VAL A 60 -3.26 -7.71 -4.18
CA VAL A 60 -3.97 -8.94 -4.53
C VAL A 60 -4.02 -9.84 -3.30
N GLU A 61 -5.22 -10.23 -2.91
CA GLU A 61 -5.46 -11.12 -1.77
C GLU A 61 -5.36 -12.57 -2.22
N CYS A 62 -4.27 -13.24 -1.85
CA CYS A 62 -4.01 -14.59 -2.36
C CYS A 62 -4.95 -15.65 -1.77
N LEU A 63 -5.55 -15.38 -0.62
CA LEU A 63 -6.54 -16.31 -0.08
C LEU A 63 -7.81 -16.36 -0.92
N THR A 64 -8.09 -15.27 -1.65
CA THR A 64 -9.23 -15.18 -2.54
C THR A 64 -8.83 -15.49 -3.98
N GLU A 65 -7.69 -14.94 -4.42
CA GLU A 65 -7.18 -15.10 -5.78
C GLU A 65 -6.16 -16.23 -5.83
N THR A 66 -6.55 -17.40 -5.37
CA THR A 66 -5.64 -18.54 -5.24
C THR A 66 -5.06 -18.97 -6.58
N ALA A 67 -5.88 -18.98 -7.63
CA ALA A 67 -5.41 -19.39 -8.95
C ALA A 67 -4.36 -18.43 -9.48
N LYS A 68 -4.61 -17.12 -9.34
CA LYS A 68 -3.68 -16.11 -9.83
C LYS A 68 -2.35 -16.19 -9.10
N CYS A 69 -2.41 -16.28 -7.77
CA CYS A 69 -1.18 -16.36 -6.98
C CYS A 69 -0.44 -17.67 -7.25
N GLY A 70 -1.18 -18.75 -7.50
CA GLY A 70 -0.56 -20.01 -7.88
C GLY A 70 0.15 -19.95 -9.22
N GLU A 71 -0.48 -19.33 -10.21
CA GLU A 71 0.12 -19.13 -11.52
C GLU A 71 1.39 -18.33 -11.44
N LEU A 72 1.39 -17.30 -10.60
CA LEU A 72 2.55 -16.44 -10.41
C LEU A 72 3.58 -17.06 -9.46
N LYS A 73 3.27 -18.21 -8.88
CA LYS A 73 4.16 -18.92 -7.96
C LYS A 73 4.53 -18.07 -6.78
N ILE A 74 3.52 -17.43 -6.18
CA ILE A 74 3.71 -16.67 -4.95
C ILE A 74 3.80 -17.68 -3.81
N GLU A 75 5.00 -17.86 -3.27
CA GLU A 75 5.24 -18.84 -2.21
C GLU A 75 5.37 -18.20 -0.84
N LYS A 76 5.74 -16.93 -0.81
CA LYS A 76 5.89 -16.18 0.44
C LYS A 76 5.16 -14.86 0.32
N VAL A 77 4.62 -14.38 1.42
CA VAL A 77 3.90 -13.13 1.46
C VAL A 77 4.49 -12.23 2.53
N PRO A 78 4.55 -10.93 2.30
CA PRO A 78 4.17 -10.28 1.05
C PRO A 78 5.23 -10.47 -0.02
N THR A 79 4.82 -10.49 -1.28
CA THR A 79 5.71 -10.44 -2.43
C THR A 79 5.28 -9.30 -3.32
N TRP A 80 6.21 -8.40 -3.60
CA TRP A 80 5.99 -7.33 -4.56
C TRP A 80 6.46 -7.79 -5.93
N ILE A 81 5.64 -7.58 -6.95
CA ILE A 81 6.07 -7.76 -8.35
C ILE A 81 5.93 -6.40 -9.01
N PHE A 82 7.01 -5.95 -9.62
CA PHE A 82 7.08 -4.62 -10.22
C PHE A 82 6.79 -4.69 -11.73
N GLY A 83 6.63 -3.52 -12.34
CA GLY A 83 6.22 -3.46 -13.73
C GLY A 83 7.18 -4.14 -14.69
N ASP A 84 8.46 -4.26 -14.33
CA ASP A 84 9.44 -4.95 -15.13
C ASP A 84 9.51 -6.45 -14.86
N GLY A 85 8.62 -6.96 -13.98
CA GLY A 85 8.59 -8.38 -13.63
C GLY A 85 9.51 -8.77 -12.50
N GLU A 86 10.34 -7.86 -12.01
CA GLU A 86 11.21 -8.12 -10.86
C GLU A 86 10.38 -8.29 -9.59
N ARG A 87 10.90 -9.11 -8.68
CA ARG A 87 10.19 -9.43 -7.43
C ARG A 87 11.01 -9.04 -6.23
N GLN A 88 10.31 -8.66 -5.18
CA GLN A 88 10.90 -8.43 -3.88
C GLN A 88 10.02 -9.10 -2.84
N VAL A 89 10.57 -10.11 -2.17
CA VAL A 89 9.86 -10.82 -1.11
C VAL A 89 10.07 -10.06 0.20
N GLY A 90 8.98 -9.88 0.93
CA GLY A 90 9.05 -9.27 2.25
C GLY A 90 8.65 -7.81 2.27
N PHE A 91 8.73 -7.26 3.46
CA PHE A 91 8.37 -5.86 3.74
C PHE A 91 9.34 -4.91 3.03
N MET A 92 8.81 -3.83 2.47
CA MET A 92 9.62 -2.79 1.86
C MET A 92 9.31 -1.44 2.52
N GLU A 93 10.38 -0.69 2.83
CA GLU A 93 10.21 0.66 3.33
C GLU A 93 9.70 1.57 2.22
N LEU A 94 9.08 2.69 2.61
CA LEU A 94 8.58 3.66 1.63
C LEU A 94 9.70 4.13 0.70
N GLU A 95 10.88 4.38 1.27
CA GLU A 95 12.03 4.84 0.49
C GLU A 95 12.41 3.84 -0.59
N ASP A 96 12.37 2.56 -0.25
CA ASP A 96 12.73 1.50 -1.21
C ASP A 96 11.66 1.37 -2.30
N LEU A 97 10.40 1.50 -1.93
CA LEU A 97 9.32 1.50 -2.91
C LEU A 97 9.43 2.70 -3.83
N ALA A 98 9.74 3.87 -3.27
CA ALA A 98 9.91 5.09 -4.07
C ALA A 98 11.06 4.93 -5.05
N GLU A 99 12.18 4.44 -4.59
CA GLU A 99 13.37 4.27 -5.44
C GLU A 99 13.08 3.25 -6.54
N ARG A 100 12.46 2.14 -6.17
CA ARG A 100 12.20 1.05 -7.10
C ARG A 100 11.25 1.44 -8.22
N THR A 101 10.28 2.30 -7.93
CA THR A 101 9.22 2.67 -8.87
C THR A 101 9.40 4.03 -9.51
N GLY A 102 10.23 4.87 -8.91
CA GLY A 102 10.36 6.26 -9.35
C GLY A 102 9.28 7.17 -8.80
N CYS A 103 8.45 6.67 -7.89
CA CYS A 103 7.41 7.50 -7.28
C CYS A 103 8.02 8.42 -6.24
N ALA A 104 7.50 9.67 -6.20
CA ALA A 104 7.96 10.64 -5.22
C ALA A 104 7.50 10.25 -3.82
N MET A 105 8.38 10.41 -2.84
CA MET A 105 8.02 10.17 -1.45
C MET A 105 6.88 11.09 -1.03
N PRO A 106 5.96 10.58 -0.17
CA PRO A 106 4.89 11.45 0.35
C PRO A 106 5.51 12.62 1.13
N ALA A 107 5.00 13.82 0.88
CA ALA A 107 5.55 15.01 1.50
C ALA A 107 5.24 15.09 2.99
N ALA A 108 4.10 14.54 3.40
CA ALA A 108 3.67 14.59 4.80
C ALA A 108 3.45 13.19 5.32
N ARG A 109 3.97 12.92 6.52
CA ARG A 109 3.83 11.62 7.14
C ARG A 109 3.53 11.75 8.59
#